data_3750019667da02c6898a522801975b96
#
_entry.id   3750019667da02c6898a522801975b96
#
_cell.length_a   1.000
_cell.length_b   1.000
_cell.length_c   1.000
_cell.angle_alpha   90.00
_cell.angle_beta   90.00
_cell.angle_gamma   90.00
#
_symmetry.space_group_name_H-M   'P 1'
#
loop_
_entity.id
_entity.type
_entity.pdbx_description
1 polymer ?
#
loop_
_entity_poly.entity_id
_entity_poly.type
_entity_poly.pdbx_seq_one_letter_code
_entity_poly.pdbx_strand_id
1 'polypeptide(L)'
;MQPFINVDIGGPAQPLLKVNNLVRHFHLGARKGHEVVRAVDNVSFEVIKGETLGVVGESGCGKSTTARLLMQLLNQDRGELIFDGLEVGSSRLSMKAYRRQVQMVFQDSYASLNPRMTMEESIAFGQRVHGVSQKEAKAYAHYLLAHVGLEPGRFAHRYPHALSGGQR
;
A
#
# COMPACT_ATOMS: atom_id res chain seq x y z
N MET A 1 -0.31 -24.04 -1.68
CA MET A 1 -0.63 -22.66 -1.26
C MET A 1 -1.92 -22.28 -1.94
N GLN A 2 -3.05 -22.25 -1.21
CA GLN A 2 -4.32 -21.88 -1.83
C GLN A 2 -4.29 -20.42 -2.22
N PRO A 3 -4.68 -20.07 -3.44
CA PRO A 3 -4.90 -18.68 -3.81
C PRO A 3 -5.95 -18.09 -2.85
N PHE A 4 -5.81 -16.82 -2.52
CA PHE A 4 -6.78 -16.10 -1.69
C PHE A 4 -8.17 -16.33 -2.26
N ILE A 5 -9.00 -17.09 -1.52
CA ILE A 5 -10.38 -17.31 -1.91
C ILE A 5 -11.07 -15.97 -1.71
N ASN A 6 -11.34 -15.33 -2.82
CA ASN A 6 -12.22 -14.21 -2.90
C ASN A 6 -13.62 -14.76 -2.64
N VAL A 7 -14.09 -14.69 -1.41
CA VAL A 7 -15.47 -15.04 -1.07
C VAL A 7 -16.33 -13.92 -1.65
N ASP A 8 -16.86 -14.17 -2.84
CA ASP A 8 -17.91 -13.36 -3.41
C ASP A 8 -19.17 -13.61 -2.57
N ILE A 9 -19.38 -12.77 -1.59
CA ILE A 9 -20.61 -12.77 -0.79
C ILE A 9 -21.67 -12.10 -1.68
N GLY A 10 -22.24 -12.86 -2.63
CA GLY A 10 -23.23 -12.41 -3.59
C GLY A 10 -24.30 -11.49 -2.99
N GLY A 11 -24.04 -10.19 -3.08
CA GLY A 11 -24.93 -9.08 -2.71
C GLY A 11 -24.82 -7.99 -3.78
N PRO A 12 -25.67 -6.95 -3.74
CA PRO A 12 -25.52 -5.82 -4.61
C PRO A 12 -24.09 -5.29 -4.50
N ALA A 13 -23.46 -4.94 -5.62
CA ALA A 13 -22.07 -4.56 -5.71
C ALA A 13 -21.69 -3.52 -4.64
N GLN A 14 -21.18 -3.98 -3.52
CA GLN A 14 -20.68 -3.09 -2.47
C GLN A 14 -19.31 -2.56 -2.90
N PRO A 15 -19.00 -1.28 -2.65
CA PRO A 15 -17.69 -0.77 -2.93
C PRO A 15 -16.64 -1.55 -2.13
N LEU A 16 -15.56 -1.94 -2.81
CA LEU A 16 -14.40 -2.54 -2.15
C LEU A 16 -13.74 -1.56 -1.19
N LEU A 17 -13.65 -0.30 -1.60
CA LEU A 17 -13.16 0.79 -0.77
C LEU A 17 -14.18 1.93 -0.79
N LYS A 18 -14.54 2.40 0.39
CA LYS A 18 -15.35 3.60 0.57
C LYS A 18 -14.63 4.58 1.47
N VAL A 19 -14.54 5.80 1.00
CA VAL A 19 -13.92 6.93 1.69
C VAL A 19 -15.00 7.96 1.96
N ASN A 20 -15.20 8.31 3.22
CA ASN A 20 -16.21 9.26 3.66
C ASN A 20 -15.56 10.47 4.31
N ASN A 21 -15.79 11.66 3.75
CA ASN A 21 -15.42 12.95 4.33
C ASN A 21 -13.96 13.02 4.86
N LEU A 22 -13.02 12.47 4.10
CA LEU A 22 -11.63 12.37 4.50
C LEU A 22 -10.99 13.76 4.59
N VAL A 23 -10.38 14.05 5.75
CA VAL A 23 -9.71 15.32 6.03
C VAL A 23 -8.30 15.07 6.56
N ARG A 24 -7.34 15.81 6.02
CA ARG A 24 -6.00 15.92 6.56
C ARG A 24 -5.44 17.31 6.36
N HIS A 25 -5.19 18.00 7.46
CA HIS A 25 -4.55 19.31 7.49
C HIS A 25 -3.18 19.22 8.16
N PHE A 26 -2.20 19.93 7.63
CA PHE A 26 -0.88 20.04 8.23
C PHE A 26 -0.69 21.45 8.81
N HIS A 27 -0.37 21.51 10.09
CA HIS A 27 -0.03 22.77 10.77
C HIS A 27 1.46 23.04 10.62
N LEU A 28 1.81 24.10 9.92
CA LEU A 28 3.19 24.55 9.76
C LEU A 28 3.60 25.39 10.97
N GLY A 29 4.66 24.94 11.63
CA GLY A 29 5.17 25.32 12.94
C GLY A 29 5.08 26.76 13.44
N ALA A 30 5.21 26.91 14.74
CA ALA A 30 4.90 28.05 15.61
C ALA A 30 5.69 29.37 15.38
N ARG A 31 6.56 29.49 14.39
CA ARG A 31 7.40 30.69 14.20
C ARG A 31 6.91 31.70 13.16
N LYS A 32 5.91 31.39 12.33
CA LYS A 32 5.37 32.30 11.31
C LYS A 32 3.84 32.17 11.18
N GLY A 33 3.09 32.52 12.22
CA GLY A 33 1.63 32.43 12.14
C GLY A 33 1.10 31.00 12.07
N HIS A 34 -0.17 30.78 12.38
CA HIS A 34 -0.83 29.47 12.27
C HIS A 34 -1.18 29.17 10.80
N GLU A 35 -0.16 28.91 9.98
CA GLU A 35 -0.38 28.51 8.59
C GLU A 35 -0.82 27.05 8.56
N VAL A 36 -1.97 26.78 7.95
CA VAL A 36 -2.57 25.44 7.81
C VAL A 36 -2.62 25.07 6.34
N VAL A 37 -1.92 24.01 5.98
CA VAL A 37 -2.02 23.40 4.64
C VAL A 37 -3.13 22.36 4.66
N ARG A 38 -4.23 22.64 3.96
CA ARG A 38 -5.35 21.71 3.78
C ARG A 38 -5.03 20.75 2.65
N ALA A 39 -4.28 19.69 2.97
CA ALA A 39 -3.79 18.75 1.97
C ALA A 39 -4.88 17.82 1.43
N VAL A 40 -5.84 17.45 2.27
CA VAL A 40 -7.07 16.73 1.91
C VAL A 40 -8.19 17.36 2.70
N ASP A 41 -9.25 17.80 2.03
CA ASP A 41 -10.33 18.54 2.68
C ASP A 41 -11.68 18.01 2.19
N ASN A 42 -12.34 17.23 3.06
CA ASN A 42 -13.67 16.67 2.87
C ASN A 42 -13.83 15.84 1.59
N VAL A 43 -12.90 14.94 1.31
CA VAL A 43 -12.88 14.09 0.12
C VAL A 43 -13.66 12.81 0.37
N SER A 44 -14.61 12.48 -0.53
CA SER A 44 -15.37 11.23 -0.50
C SER A 44 -15.38 10.59 -1.88
N PHE A 45 -15.20 9.28 -1.94
CA PHE A 45 -15.31 8.47 -3.17
C PHE A 45 -15.44 6.99 -2.82
N GLU A 46 -15.79 6.21 -3.83
CA GLU A 46 -15.91 4.76 -3.74
C GLU A 46 -15.11 4.10 -4.88
N VAL A 47 -14.61 2.91 -4.63
CA VAL A 47 -13.96 2.06 -5.64
C VAL A 47 -14.65 0.70 -5.60
N ILE A 48 -15.25 0.31 -6.70
CA ILE A 48 -15.90 -0.99 -6.84
C ILE A 48 -14.85 -2.07 -7.08
N LYS A 49 -15.12 -3.28 -6.64
CA LYS A 49 -14.22 -4.42 -6.87
C LYS A 49 -14.00 -4.67 -8.36
N GLY A 50 -12.72 -4.72 -8.77
CA GLY A 50 -12.32 -4.87 -10.18
C GLY A 50 -12.28 -3.56 -10.96
N GLU A 51 -12.64 -2.43 -10.34
CA GLU A 51 -12.56 -1.11 -10.94
C GLU A 51 -11.16 -0.50 -10.78
N THR A 52 -10.80 0.37 -11.73
CA THR A 52 -9.62 1.25 -11.66
C THR A 52 -10.08 2.69 -11.52
N LEU A 53 -9.80 3.31 -10.38
CA LEU A 53 -10.06 4.73 -10.14
C LEU A 53 -8.82 5.57 -10.47
N GLY A 54 -8.93 6.47 -11.45
CA GLY A 54 -7.89 7.46 -11.77
C GLY A 54 -8.04 8.72 -10.92
N VAL A 55 -6.97 9.12 -10.21
CA VAL A 55 -6.91 10.38 -9.46
C VAL A 55 -5.95 11.32 -10.15
N VAL A 56 -6.46 12.40 -10.73
CA VAL A 56 -5.71 13.39 -11.51
C VAL A 56 -5.78 14.78 -10.85
N GLY A 57 -4.81 15.63 -11.16
CA GLY A 57 -4.74 16.99 -10.65
C GLY A 57 -3.31 17.52 -10.67
N GLU A 58 -3.14 18.80 -10.36
CA GLU A 58 -1.86 19.50 -10.36
C GLU A 58 -0.90 18.98 -9.28
N SER A 59 0.39 19.31 -9.42
CA SER A 59 1.36 18.98 -8.37
C SER A 59 1.00 19.71 -7.07
N GLY A 60 1.07 18.98 -5.94
CA GLY A 60 0.72 19.56 -4.62
C GLY A 60 -0.76 19.52 -4.25
N CYS A 61 -1.67 19.12 -5.14
CA CYS A 61 -3.12 19.10 -4.85
C CYS A 61 -3.60 17.98 -3.89
N GLY A 62 -2.69 17.22 -3.25
CA GLY A 62 -3.06 16.24 -2.23
C GLY A 62 -3.13 14.78 -2.68
N LYS A 63 -2.91 14.42 -3.96
CA LYS A 63 -2.99 13.03 -4.46
C LYS A 63 -2.15 12.05 -3.64
N SER A 64 -0.88 12.36 -3.45
CA SER A 64 0.05 11.52 -2.67
C SER A 64 -0.31 11.46 -1.19
N THR A 65 -0.90 12.53 -0.65
CA THR A 65 -1.39 12.58 0.72
C THR A 65 -2.60 11.66 0.86
N THR A 66 -3.55 11.73 -0.08
CA THR A 66 -4.70 10.82 -0.13
C THR A 66 -4.26 9.37 -0.20
N ALA A 67 -3.34 9.01 -1.11
CA ALA A 67 -2.82 7.65 -1.20
C ALA A 67 -2.19 7.16 0.12
N ARG A 68 -1.42 8.02 0.82
CA ARG A 68 -0.84 7.68 2.13
C ARG A 68 -1.88 7.53 3.24
N LEU A 69 -2.96 8.29 3.20
CA LEU A 69 -4.10 8.14 4.11
C LEU A 69 -4.81 6.81 3.87
N LEU A 70 -5.07 6.44 2.61
CA LEU A 70 -5.66 5.15 2.25
C LEU A 70 -4.81 3.98 2.76
N MET A 71 -3.49 4.08 2.67
CA MET A 71 -2.55 3.08 3.19
C MET A 71 -2.38 3.13 4.71
N GLN A 72 -3.02 4.10 5.38
CA GLN A 72 -2.83 4.35 6.81
C GLN A 72 -1.34 4.54 7.19
N LEU A 73 -0.58 5.16 6.29
CA LEU A 73 0.78 5.66 6.55
C LEU A 73 0.73 7.06 7.18
N LEU A 74 -0.40 7.75 7.04
CA LEU A 74 -0.78 8.98 7.72
C LEU A 74 -2.16 8.77 8.35
N ASN A 75 -2.36 9.33 9.53
CA ASN A 75 -3.68 9.34 10.15
C ASN A 75 -4.50 10.50 9.57
N GLN A 76 -5.78 10.27 9.31
CA GLN A 76 -6.74 11.31 9.00
C GLN A 76 -7.07 12.13 10.26
N ASP A 77 -7.41 13.41 10.06
CA ASP A 77 -7.93 14.25 11.13
C ASP A 77 -9.42 14.01 11.34
N ARG A 78 -10.14 13.70 10.23
CA ARG A 78 -11.56 13.31 10.21
C ARG A 78 -11.82 12.42 8.99
N GLY A 79 -13.01 11.79 9.02
CA GLY A 79 -13.47 10.91 7.96
C GLY A 79 -13.25 9.44 8.27
N GLU A 80 -13.80 8.60 7.42
CA GLU A 80 -13.81 7.15 7.60
C GLU A 80 -13.28 6.43 6.37
N LEU A 81 -12.60 5.33 6.62
CA LEU A 81 -12.17 4.38 5.59
C LEU A 81 -12.87 3.05 5.85
N ILE A 82 -13.65 2.61 4.89
CA ILE A 82 -14.36 1.32 4.92
C ILE A 82 -13.79 0.45 3.79
N PHE A 83 -13.29 -0.71 4.14
CA PHE A 83 -12.76 -1.68 3.19
C PHE A 83 -13.55 -2.98 3.30
N ASP A 84 -14.11 -3.42 2.18
CA ASP A 84 -14.97 -4.63 2.09
C ASP A 84 -16.07 -4.65 3.17
N GLY A 85 -16.75 -3.51 3.34
CA GLY A 85 -17.82 -3.29 4.31
C GLY A 85 -17.38 -3.20 5.78
N LEU A 86 -16.07 -3.19 6.07
CA LEU A 86 -15.52 -3.10 7.41
C LEU A 86 -14.70 -1.82 7.60
N GLU A 87 -14.91 -1.14 8.72
CA GLU A 87 -14.10 0.03 9.08
C GLU A 87 -12.64 -0.37 9.34
N VAL A 88 -11.71 0.32 8.67
CA VAL A 88 -10.28 0.07 8.78
C VAL A 88 -9.77 0.43 10.18
N GLY A 89 -9.06 -0.50 10.82
CA GLY A 89 -8.54 -0.33 12.18
C GLY A 89 -9.53 -0.72 13.29
N SER A 90 -10.74 -1.14 12.92
CA SER A 90 -11.72 -1.68 13.88
C SER A 90 -11.31 -3.05 14.43
N SER A 91 -12.02 -3.54 15.43
CA SER A 91 -11.84 -4.91 15.96
C SER A 91 -12.09 -6.00 14.91
N ARG A 92 -12.90 -5.71 13.88
CA ARG A 92 -13.25 -6.63 12.80
C ARG A 92 -12.25 -6.62 11.64
N LEU A 93 -11.54 -5.49 11.42
CA LEU A 93 -10.51 -5.34 10.40
C LEU A 93 -9.27 -4.65 10.99
N SER A 94 -8.37 -5.44 11.55
CA SER A 94 -7.12 -4.92 12.10
C SER A 94 -6.22 -4.32 11.02
N MET A 95 -5.37 -3.35 11.39
CA MET A 95 -4.40 -2.74 10.49
C MET A 95 -3.49 -3.76 9.78
N LYS A 96 -3.12 -4.84 10.48
CA LYS A 96 -2.31 -5.92 9.89
C LYS A 96 -3.07 -6.66 8.81
N ALA A 97 -4.35 -6.93 9.02
CA ALA A 97 -5.22 -7.60 8.05
C ALA A 97 -5.48 -6.70 6.83
N TYR A 98 -5.74 -5.41 7.04
CA TYR A 98 -5.91 -4.41 5.98
C TYR A 98 -4.65 -4.30 5.11
N ARG A 99 -3.48 -4.06 5.70
CA ARG A 99 -2.21 -3.92 4.98
C ARG A 99 -1.75 -5.17 4.25
N ARG A 100 -2.31 -6.33 4.58
CA ARG A 100 -2.09 -7.57 3.82
C ARG A 100 -2.83 -7.56 2.48
N GLN A 101 -3.97 -6.87 2.40
CA GLN A 101 -4.84 -6.85 1.23
C GLN A 101 -4.62 -5.61 0.35
N VAL A 102 -4.20 -4.49 0.95
CA VAL A 102 -3.97 -3.22 0.26
C VAL A 102 -2.49 -2.93 0.22
N GLN A 103 -1.95 -2.72 -0.97
CA GLN A 103 -0.53 -2.49 -1.21
C GLN A 103 -0.31 -1.19 -1.98
N MET A 104 0.83 -0.57 -1.80
CA MET A 104 1.23 0.66 -2.49
C MET A 104 2.48 0.43 -3.32
N VAL A 105 2.43 0.84 -4.58
CA VAL A 105 3.61 0.95 -5.43
C VAL A 105 4.08 2.40 -5.40
N PHE A 106 5.32 2.61 -4.95
CA PHE A 106 5.90 3.95 -4.87
C PHE A 106 6.42 4.42 -6.22
N GLN A 107 6.32 5.72 -6.48
CA GLN A 107 6.83 6.34 -7.71
C GLN A 107 8.35 6.17 -7.85
N ASP A 108 9.08 6.29 -6.74
CA ASP A 108 10.53 6.06 -6.70
C ASP A 108 10.81 4.62 -6.23
N SER A 109 11.09 3.75 -7.20
CA SER A 109 11.44 2.35 -6.93
C SER A 109 12.76 2.20 -6.17
N TYR A 110 13.69 3.17 -6.28
CA TYR A 110 14.96 3.12 -5.58
C TYR A 110 14.77 3.39 -4.08
N ALA A 111 14.03 4.44 -3.74
CA ALA A 111 13.74 4.79 -2.35
C ALA A 111 12.79 3.81 -1.65
N SER A 112 12.06 2.96 -2.41
CA SER A 112 11.12 2.00 -1.85
C SER A 112 11.77 0.73 -1.31
N LEU A 113 12.99 0.40 -1.74
CA LEU A 113 13.71 -0.79 -1.34
C LEU A 113 14.75 -0.48 -0.27
N ASN A 114 14.88 -1.37 0.73
CA ASN A 114 15.93 -1.25 1.72
C ASN A 114 17.30 -1.61 1.08
N PRO A 115 18.25 -0.66 0.98
CA PRO A 115 19.54 -0.89 0.32
C PRO A 115 20.43 -1.92 1.03
N ARG A 116 20.09 -2.29 2.27
CA ARG A 116 20.84 -3.27 3.09
C ARG A 116 20.28 -4.69 2.99
N MET A 117 19.21 -4.89 2.23
CA MET A 117 18.59 -6.20 2.03
C MET A 117 18.79 -6.65 0.59
N THR A 118 19.04 -7.94 0.40
CA THR A 118 19.03 -8.56 -0.92
C THR A 118 17.62 -8.58 -1.51
N MET A 119 17.49 -8.86 -2.79
CA MET A 119 16.18 -8.98 -3.45
C MET A 119 15.34 -10.11 -2.83
N GLU A 120 15.95 -11.26 -2.56
CA GLU A 120 15.30 -12.37 -1.87
C GLU A 120 14.76 -11.93 -0.50
N GLU A 121 15.58 -11.26 0.30
CA GLU A 121 15.18 -10.79 1.63
C GLU A 121 14.08 -9.75 1.57
N SER A 122 14.16 -8.81 0.64
CA SER A 122 13.16 -7.75 0.45
C SER A 122 11.81 -8.33 0.06
N ILE A 123 11.77 -9.28 -0.89
CA ILE A 123 10.54 -9.94 -1.33
C ILE A 123 9.98 -10.85 -0.23
N ALA A 124 10.84 -11.61 0.46
CA ALA A 124 10.43 -12.51 1.53
C ALA A 124 9.94 -11.76 2.79
N PHE A 125 10.35 -10.51 2.98
CA PHE A 125 10.06 -9.73 4.19
C PHE A 125 8.57 -9.60 4.47
N GLY A 126 7.77 -9.22 3.47
CA GLY A 126 6.32 -9.08 3.62
C GLY A 126 5.63 -10.37 4.07
N GLN A 127 6.02 -11.50 3.51
CA GLN A 127 5.49 -12.82 3.88
C GLN A 127 5.84 -13.20 5.32
N ARG A 128 7.08 -12.94 5.73
CA ARG A 128 7.55 -13.20 7.10
C ARG A 128 6.81 -12.36 8.14
N VAL A 129 6.54 -11.09 7.85
CA VAL A 129 5.72 -10.21 8.72
C VAL A 129 4.32 -10.80 8.93
N HIS A 130 3.79 -11.50 7.93
CA HIS A 130 2.50 -12.19 8.01
C HIS A 130 2.57 -13.63 8.53
N GLY A 131 3.72 -14.08 9.07
CA GLY A 131 3.86 -15.35 9.77
C GLY A 131 4.24 -16.54 8.88
N VAL A 132 4.59 -16.31 7.62
CA VAL A 132 5.13 -17.38 6.75
C VAL A 132 6.54 -17.74 7.18
N SER A 133 6.88 -19.04 7.17
CA SER A 133 8.22 -19.50 7.54
C SER A 133 9.28 -18.93 6.61
N GLN A 134 10.53 -18.79 7.13
CA GLN A 134 11.64 -18.26 6.33
C GLN A 134 11.88 -19.08 5.05
N LYS A 135 11.79 -20.40 5.16
CA LYS A 135 12.01 -21.32 4.04
C LYS A 135 10.96 -21.11 2.94
N GLU A 136 9.69 -21.04 3.31
CA GLU A 136 8.58 -20.82 2.36
C GLU A 136 8.63 -19.43 1.76
N ALA A 137 8.92 -18.39 2.56
CA ALA A 137 9.01 -17.01 2.09
C ALA A 137 10.13 -16.84 1.06
N LYS A 138 11.30 -17.51 1.26
CA LYS A 138 12.40 -17.53 0.28
C LYS A 138 12.03 -18.29 -1.00
N ALA A 139 11.41 -19.44 -0.87
CA ALA A 139 10.95 -20.20 -2.04
C ALA A 139 9.97 -19.39 -2.88
N TYR A 140 9.06 -18.66 -2.22
CA TYR A 140 8.12 -17.76 -2.90
C TYR A 140 8.82 -16.56 -3.53
N ALA A 141 9.84 -15.99 -2.89
CA ALA A 141 10.64 -14.92 -3.48
C ALA A 141 11.32 -15.36 -4.78
N HIS A 142 11.87 -16.57 -4.81
CA HIS A 142 12.45 -17.17 -6.03
C HIS A 142 11.40 -17.37 -7.13
N TYR A 143 10.21 -17.86 -6.75
CA TYR A 143 9.10 -18.01 -7.69
C TYR A 143 8.71 -16.66 -8.31
N LEU A 144 8.59 -15.59 -7.49
CA LEU A 144 8.23 -14.26 -8.00
C LEU A 144 9.31 -13.67 -8.90
N LEU A 145 10.59 -13.81 -8.54
CA LEU A 145 11.71 -13.38 -9.40
C LEU A 145 11.63 -14.05 -10.77
N ALA A 146 11.46 -15.36 -10.81
CA ALA A 146 11.32 -16.09 -12.06
C ALA A 146 10.09 -15.63 -12.87
N HIS A 147 8.97 -15.37 -12.18
CA HIS A 147 7.73 -14.93 -12.82
C HIS A 147 7.85 -13.56 -13.54
N VAL A 148 8.70 -12.68 -13.03
CA VAL A 148 9.00 -11.38 -13.66
C VAL A 148 10.22 -11.41 -14.59
N GLY A 149 10.73 -12.61 -14.93
CA GLY A 149 11.84 -12.78 -15.86
C GLY A 149 13.23 -12.53 -15.23
N LEU A 150 13.33 -12.45 -13.92
CA LEU A 150 14.60 -12.34 -13.18
C LEU A 150 15.03 -13.71 -12.67
N GLU A 151 16.05 -14.31 -13.29
CA GLU A 151 16.57 -15.62 -12.87
C GLU A 151 16.99 -15.60 -11.38
N PRO A 152 16.40 -16.44 -10.50
CA PRO A 152 16.67 -16.40 -9.06
C PRO A 152 18.14 -16.63 -8.71
N GLY A 153 18.83 -17.58 -9.38
CA GLY A 153 20.23 -17.87 -9.15
C GLY A 153 21.15 -16.65 -9.37
N ARG A 154 20.74 -15.74 -10.25
CA ARG A 154 21.50 -14.53 -10.59
C ARG A 154 21.08 -13.31 -9.78
N PHE A 155 19.78 -13.18 -9.45
CA PHE A 155 19.22 -11.95 -8.91
C PHE A 155 18.85 -12.01 -7.43
N ALA A 156 18.58 -13.19 -6.85
CA ALA A 156 18.12 -13.33 -5.47
C ALA A 156 19.08 -12.67 -4.44
N HIS A 157 20.38 -12.83 -4.63
CA HIS A 157 21.40 -12.32 -3.72
C HIS A 157 21.94 -10.92 -4.08
N ARG A 158 21.39 -10.28 -5.11
CA ARG A 158 21.77 -8.91 -5.46
C ARG A 158 21.08 -7.91 -4.55
N TYR A 159 21.79 -6.81 -4.29
CA TYR A 159 21.24 -5.64 -3.62
C TYR A 159 20.55 -4.71 -4.62
N PRO A 160 19.61 -3.85 -4.18
CA PRO A 160 18.88 -2.93 -5.06
C PRO A 160 19.77 -2.07 -5.96
N HIS A 161 20.90 -1.59 -5.45
CA HIS A 161 21.85 -0.78 -6.23
C HIS A 161 22.53 -1.53 -7.39
N ALA A 162 22.51 -2.86 -7.37
CA ALA A 162 23.05 -3.71 -8.44
C ALA A 162 22.02 -4.05 -9.54
N LEU A 163 20.85 -3.42 -9.51
CA LEU A 163 19.75 -3.60 -10.45
C LEU A 163 19.51 -2.33 -11.27
N SER A 164 19.09 -2.50 -12.53
CA SER A 164 18.59 -1.38 -13.33
C SER A 164 17.22 -0.90 -12.83
N GLY A 165 16.79 0.32 -13.23
CA GLY A 165 15.49 0.86 -12.83
C GLY A 165 14.31 -0.04 -13.20
N GLY A 166 14.35 -0.67 -14.37
CA GLY A 166 13.30 -1.61 -14.81
C GLY A 166 13.35 -2.99 -14.15
N GLN A 167 14.44 -3.32 -13.45
CA GLN A 167 14.59 -4.57 -12.71
C GLN A 167 14.20 -4.44 -11.23
N ARG A 168 13.99 -3.22 -10.76
CA ARG A 168 13.52 -2.87 -9.41
C ARG A 168 12.03 -2.72 -9.40
#